data_a99741629e96bb5edca136faa9e9c7be
#
_entry.id   a99741629e96bb5edca136faa9e9c7be
#
_cell.length_a   1.000
_cell.length_b   1.000
_cell.length_c   1.000
_cell.angle_alpha   90.00
_cell.angle_beta   90.00
_cell.angle_gamma   90.00
#
_symmetry.space_group_name_H-M   'P 1'
#
loop_
_entity.id
_entity.type
_entity.pdbx_description
1 polymer ?
#
loop_
_entity_poly.entity_id
_entity_poly.type
_entity_poly.pdbx_seq_one_letter_code
_entity_poly.pdbx_strand_id
1 'polypeptide(L)'
;MSFSVDVLANIAIELQSGIGHQDRFQRLITTLRQVLECDASALLRYDSRQFIPLAIDGLAKDVLGRRFALEGHPRLEAIARAGDVVRFPADSELPDPYDGLIPGQESLKVHACVGLPLFAGQNLIGALTLDGMQPDQFDVFSDEELRLIAALAAGALSNALLIEQLESQNMLPGDAAPFEAVKQTQMIGLSPGMTQLKKEIEIVAASDLNVLISGETGTGKELVAKAIHEASPRAVNPLVYLNCAALPESVAESELFGHVKGAFTGAISNRSGKFEMADNGTLFLDEIGELSLALQAKLLRVLQYGDIQRVGDDRSLRVDVRVLAATNRDLREEVLAGRFRADLFHRLSVFPLSVPPLRERGDDVILLAGYFCEQCRLRLGLSRVVLSAGARNLLQHYSYPGNVRELEHAIHRAVVLARATRSGDEVILEAQHFAFSEVTLPTAEVPMVPVVKQNLREATEAFQRETIRQALAQNHHNWAASARMLETDVANLHRLAKRLGLKD
;
A
#
# COMPACT_ATOMS: atom_id res chain seq x y z
N MET A 1 -34.45 -16.00 -19.71
CA MET A 1 -33.80 -15.90 -21.06
C MET A 1 -32.49 -16.68 -20.98
N SER A 2 -32.29 -17.71 -21.81
CA SER A 2 -30.97 -18.38 -21.83
C SER A 2 -29.92 -17.41 -22.37
N PHE A 3 -28.70 -17.43 -21.81
CA PHE A 3 -27.60 -16.70 -22.40
C PHE A 3 -27.48 -17.03 -23.90
N SER A 4 -27.47 -16.00 -24.76
CA SER A 4 -27.13 -16.24 -26.13
C SER A 4 -25.68 -16.71 -26.24
N VAL A 5 -25.38 -17.59 -27.16
CA VAL A 5 -24.00 -18.04 -27.42
C VAL A 5 -23.06 -16.84 -27.63
N ASP A 6 -23.60 -15.74 -28.15
CA ASP A 6 -22.87 -14.48 -28.35
C ASP A 6 -22.39 -13.82 -27.04
N VAL A 7 -23.17 -13.93 -25.95
CA VAL A 7 -22.78 -13.39 -24.63
C VAL A 7 -21.61 -14.19 -24.04
N LEU A 8 -21.68 -15.51 -24.10
CA LEU A 8 -20.59 -16.38 -23.64
C LEU A 8 -19.33 -16.21 -24.51
N ALA A 9 -19.51 -16.04 -25.84
CA ALA A 9 -18.41 -15.75 -26.75
C ALA A 9 -17.74 -14.39 -26.41
N ASN A 10 -18.52 -13.36 -26.12
CA ASN A 10 -17.98 -12.05 -25.71
C ASN A 10 -17.18 -12.13 -24.42
N ILE A 11 -17.69 -12.83 -23.41
CA ILE A 11 -16.96 -13.07 -22.15
C ILE A 11 -15.63 -13.79 -22.43
N ALA A 12 -15.65 -14.84 -23.26
CA ALA A 12 -14.45 -15.60 -23.61
C ALA A 12 -13.43 -14.76 -24.42
N ILE A 13 -13.88 -13.87 -25.29
CA ILE A 13 -13.03 -12.95 -26.06
C ILE A 13 -12.39 -11.91 -25.15
N GLU A 14 -13.16 -11.32 -24.25
CA GLU A 14 -12.64 -10.34 -23.28
C GLU A 14 -11.58 -10.95 -22.36
N LEU A 15 -11.73 -12.21 -21.98
CA LEU A 15 -10.74 -12.96 -21.22
C LEU A 15 -9.42 -13.22 -21.98
N GLN A 16 -9.47 -13.25 -23.32
CA GLN A 16 -8.27 -13.46 -24.15
C GLN A 16 -7.62 -12.15 -24.59
N SER A 17 -8.36 -11.04 -24.58
CA SER A 17 -7.88 -9.73 -25.02
C SER A 17 -7.28 -8.93 -23.86
N GLY A 18 -5.99 -8.58 -23.91
CA GLY A 18 -5.36 -7.67 -22.95
C GLY A 18 -3.92 -8.03 -22.58
N ILE A 19 -3.14 -6.99 -22.29
CA ILE A 19 -1.69 -7.07 -22.07
C ILE A 19 -1.34 -7.45 -20.63
N GLY A 20 -2.24 -7.20 -19.63
CA GLY A 20 -2.01 -7.47 -18.21
C GLY A 20 -3.13 -8.30 -17.55
N HIS A 21 -2.78 -9.06 -16.50
CA HIS A 21 -3.77 -9.86 -15.76
C HIS A 21 -4.84 -9.02 -15.09
N GLN A 22 -4.47 -7.89 -14.48
CA GLN A 22 -5.40 -6.99 -13.81
C GLN A 22 -6.43 -6.37 -14.77
N ASP A 23 -6.01 -5.98 -15.99
CA ASP A 23 -6.90 -5.42 -17.00
C ASP A 23 -7.92 -6.45 -17.48
N ARG A 24 -7.51 -7.72 -17.58
CA ARG A 24 -8.40 -8.83 -17.96
C ARG A 24 -9.46 -9.10 -16.89
N PHE A 25 -9.05 -9.15 -15.63
CA PHE A 25 -9.98 -9.38 -14.52
C PHE A 25 -10.97 -8.22 -14.37
N GLN A 26 -10.50 -6.98 -14.51
CA GLN A 26 -11.38 -5.81 -14.45
C GLN A 26 -12.41 -5.83 -15.61
N ARG A 27 -12.00 -6.14 -16.83
CA ARG A 27 -12.91 -6.27 -17.96
C ARG A 27 -13.91 -7.41 -17.79
N LEU A 28 -13.43 -8.57 -17.33
CA LEU A 28 -14.33 -9.70 -17.04
C LEU A 28 -15.43 -9.26 -16.06
N ILE A 29 -15.07 -8.65 -14.94
CA ILE A 29 -16.01 -8.23 -13.91
C ILE A 29 -16.98 -7.16 -14.44
N THR A 30 -16.48 -6.19 -15.20
CA THR A 30 -17.34 -5.16 -15.81
C THR A 30 -18.31 -5.76 -16.84
N THR A 31 -17.86 -6.69 -17.67
CA THR A 31 -18.73 -7.40 -18.65
C THR A 31 -19.76 -8.24 -17.91
N LEU A 32 -19.36 -8.99 -16.88
CA LEU A 32 -20.31 -9.80 -16.09
C LEU A 32 -21.36 -8.94 -15.40
N ARG A 33 -20.95 -7.80 -14.82
CA ARG A 33 -21.88 -6.87 -14.21
C ARG A 33 -22.92 -6.35 -15.19
N GLN A 34 -22.52 -6.02 -16.40
CA GLN A 34 -23.43 -5.55 -17.46
C GLN A 34 -24.35 -6.65 -17.96
N VAL A 35 -23.82 -7.86 -18.21
CA VAL A 35 -24.58 -9.01 -18.74
C VAL A 35 -25.59 -9.55 -17.73
N LEU A 36 -25.22 -9.58 -16.44
CA LEU A 36 -26.08 -10.08 -15.38
C LEU A 36 -26.92 -8.97 -14.74
N GLU A 37 -26.79 -7.74 -15.25
CA GLU A 37 -27.48 -6.54 -14.75
C GLU A 37 -27.36 -6.38 -13.22
N CYS A 38 -26.24 -6.83 -12.61
CA CYS A 38 -26.04 -6.76 -11.17
C CYS A 38 -25.46 -5.40 -10.73
N ASP A 39 -25.71 -5.04 -9.47
CA ASP A 39 -25.32 -3.75 -8.91
C ASP A 39 -23.82 -3.74 -8.53
N ALA A 40 -23.33 -4.89 -8.08
CA ALA A 40 -21.89 -5.04 -7.79
C ALA A 40 -21.41 -6.46 -8.13
N SER A 41 -20.11 -6.56 -8.43
CA SER A 41 -19.43 -7.82 -8.70
C SER A 41 -17.99 -7.78 -8.22
N ALA A 42 -17.48 -8.92 -7.74
CA ALA A 42 -16.09 -9.04 -7.33
C ALA A 42 -15.50 -10.40 -7.72
N LEU A 43 -14.28 -10.38 -8.24
CA LEU A 43 -13.45 -11.57 -8.43
C LEU A 43 -12.44 -11.64 -7.29
N LEU A 44 -12.46 -12.75 -6.57
CA LEU A 44 -11.64 -13.01 -5.40
C LEU A 44 -10.70 -14.17 -5.64
N ARG A 45 -9.42 -14.03 -5.28
CA ARG A 45 -8.47 -15.14 -5.17
C ARG A 45 -8.57 -15.77 -3.79
N TYR A 46 -8.54 -17.07 -3.71
CA TYR A 46 -8.46 -17.80 -2.44
C TYR A 46 -7.01 -18.09 -2.07
N ASP A 47 -6.61 -17.69 -0.88
CA ASP A 47 -5.26 -17.90 -0.36
C ASP A 47 -5.28 -18.05 1.16
N SER A 48 -4.72 -19.13 1.66
CA SER A 48 -4.47 -19.35 3.10
C SER A 48 -5.68 -19.06 4.01
N ARG A 49 -6.90 -19.55 3.64
CA ARG A 49 -8.18 -19.38 4.34
C ARG A 49 -8.73 -17.94 4.34
N GLN A 50 -8.32 -17.15 3.38
CA GLN A 50 -8.88 -15.82 3.14
C GLN A 50 -9.16 -15.60 1.66
N PHE A 51 -10.05 -14.67 1.36
CA PHE A 51 -10.28 -14.18 0.01
C PHE A 51 -9.64 -12.81 -0.19
N ILE A 52 -8.95 -12.66 -1.30
CA ILE A 52 -8.22 -11.46 -1.73
C ILE A 52 -8.90 -10.92 -2.98
N PRO A 53 -9.48 -9.72 -2.96
CA PRO A 53 -10.07 -9.12 -4.15
C PRO A 53 -9.01 -8.84 -5.22
N LEU A 54 -9.27 -9.30 -6.46
CA LEU A 54 -8.43 -9.04 -7.63
C LEU A 54 -9.02 -7.97 -8.53
N ALA A 55 -10.35 -7.99 -8.71
CA ALA A 55 -11.08 -7.00 -9.49
C ALA A 55 -12.47 -6.81 -8.89
N ILE A 56 -12.99 -5.60 -8.99
CA ILE A 56 -14.32 -5.21 -8.49
C ILE A 56 -15.01 -4.28 -9.48
N ASP A 57 -16.34 -4.33 -9.55
CA ASP A 57 -17.16 -3.32 -10.23
C ASP A 57 -18.43 -3.09 -9.42
N GLY A 58 -18.86 -1.83 -9.30
CA GLY A 58 -19.98 -1.44 -8.45
C GLY A 58 -19.66 -1.35 -6.96
N LEU A 59 -18.46 -1.70 -6.51
CA LEU A 59 -18.00 -1.61 -5.12
C LEU A 59 -17.04 -0.42 -4.90
N ALA A 60 -16.93 0.01 -3.66
CA ALA A 60 -15.98 1.05 -3.26
C ALA A 60 -14.53 0.56 -3.44
N LYS A 61 -13.63 1.44 -3.91
CA LYS A 61 -12.23 1.09 -4.23
C LYS A 61 -11.44 0.48 -3.05
N ASP A 62 -11.78 0.83 -1.81
CA ASP A 62 -11.15 0.29 -0.61
C ASP A 62 -11.34 -1.23 -0.44
N VAL A 63 -12.35 -1.83 -1.10
CA VAL A 63 -12.57 -3.28 -1.13
C VAL A 63 -11.35 -4.01 -1.69
N LEU A 64 -10.68 -3.49 -2.71
CA LEU A 64 -9.47 -4.11 -3.29
C LEU A 64 -8.32 -4.27 -2.27
N GLY A 65 -8.28 -3.42 -1.26
CA GLY A 65 -7.29 -3.52 -0.18
C GLY A 65 -7.66 -4.54 0.91
N ARG A 66 -8.94 -4.91 1.04
CA ARG A 66 -9.42 -5.78 2.12
C ARG A 66 -8.90 -7.22 1.97
N ARG A 67 -8.88 -7.93 3.08
CA ARG A 67 -8.53 -9.35 3.16
C ARG A 67 -9.61 -10.04 3.98
N PHE A 68 -10.46 -10.78 3.30
CA PHE A 68 -11.63 -11.41 3.90
C PHE A 68 -11.28 -12.78 4.46
N ALA A 69 -10.91 -12.83 5.75
CA ALA A 69 -10.69 -14.10 6.46
C ALA A 69 -12.02 -14.86 6.59
N LEU A 70 -12.03 -16.16 6.28
CA LEU A 70 -13.25 -16.98 6.29
C LEU A 70 -13.98 -16.94 7.64
N GLU A 71 -13.23 -17.01 8.75
CA GLU A 71 -13.78 -17.02 10.12
C GLU A 71 -14.64 -15.77 10.45
N GLY A 72 -14.44 -14.68 9.71
CA GLY A 72 -15.14 -13.43 9.91
C GLY A 72 -16.20 -13.11 8.85
N HIS A 73 -16.41 -13.98 7.85
CA HIS A 73 -17.29 -13.73 6.70
C HIS A 73 -18.10 -14.98 6.34
N PRO A 74 -19.24 -15.23 7.03
CA PRO A 74 -19.99 -16.48 6.88
C PRO A 74 -20.48 -16.76 5.44
N ARG A 75 -20.87 -15.73 4.66
CA ARG A 75 -21.24 -15.93 3.25
C ARG A 75 -20.07 -16.40 2.41
N LEU A 76 -18.89 -15.80 2.57
CA LEU A 76 -17.67 -16.23 1.86
C LEU A 76 -17.23 -17.61 2.32
N GLU A 77 -17.38 -17.96 3.59
CA GLU A 77 -17.13 -19.30 4.10
C GLU A 77 -18.08 -20.33 3.46
N ALA A 78 -19.37 -19.99 3.34
CA ALA A 78 -20.35 -20.84 2.65
C ALA A 78 -19.96 -21.06 1.19
N ILE A 79 -19.56 -20.02 0.46
CA ILE A 79 -19.07 -20.14 -0.92
C ILE A 79 -17.83 -21.03 -0.99
N ALA A 80 -16.86 -20.85 -0.08
CA ALA A 80 -15.62 -21.61 -0.06
C ALA A 80 -15.84 -23.12 0.18
N ARG A 81 -16.88 -23.47 0.96
CA ARG A 81 -17.25 -24.85 1.26
C ARG A 81 -18.19 -25.48 0.24
N ALA A 82 -18.86 -24.66 -0.58
CA ALA A 82 -19.77 -25.15 -1.58
C ALA A 82 -18.99 -25.73 -2.76
N GLY A 83 -19.47 -26.84 -3.29
CA GLY A 83 -18.97 -27.40 -4.54
C GLY A 83 -19.65 -26.84 -5.79
N ASP A 84 -20.59 -25.92 -5.62
CA ASP A 84 -21.48 -25.43 -6.67
C ASP A 84 -21.97 -24.01 -6.38
N VAL A 85 -22.83 -23.46 -7.23
CA VAL A 85 -23.49 -22.17 -7.11
C VAL A 85 -24.16 -22.02 -5.74
N VAL A 86 -23.91 -20.90 -5.07
CA VAL A 86 -24.56 -20.56 -3.78
C VAL A 86 -25.40 -19.33 -4.00
N ARG A 87 -26.70 -19.43 -3.70
CA ARG A 87 -27.65 -18.30 -3.71
C ARG A 87 -27.98 -17.91 -2.29
N PHE A 88 -27.89 -16.64 -2.00
CA PHE A 88 -28.31 -16.06 -0.72
C PHE A 88 -29.62 -15.30 -0.95
N PRO A 89 -30.72 -15.76 -0.36
CA PRO A 89 -32.01 -15.08 -0.49
C PRO A 89 -31.99 -13.73 0.24
N ALA A 90 -32.92 -12.87 -0.10
CA ALA A 90 -33.04 -11.51 0.45
C ALA A 90 -33.23 -11.46 1.98
N ASP A 91 -33.78 -12.52 2.57
CA ASP A 91 -34.00 -12.69 4.01
C ASP A 91 -32.89 -13.47 4.72
N SER A 92 -31.74 -13.68 4.04
CA SER A 92 -30.58 -14.36 4.63
C SER A 92 -30.08 -13.61 5.87
N GLU A 93 -30.01 -14.30 7.00
CA GLU A 93 -29.44 -13.77 8.26
C GLU A 93 -27.90 -13.67 8.24
N LEU A 94 -27.25 -14.27 7.24
CA LEU A 94 -25.80 -14.23 7.11
C LEU A 94 -25.35 -12.84 6.66
N PRO A 95 -24.44 -12.17 7.42
CA PRO A 95 -23.95 -10.85 7.07
C PRO A 95 -23.23 -10.86 5.71
N ASP A 96 -23.53 -9.86 4.90
CA ASP A 96 -22.90 -9.68 3.60
C ASP A 96 -21.55 -8.97 3.75
N PRO A 97 -20.45 -9.47 3.16
CA PRO A 97 -19.15 -8.84 3.25
C PRO A 97 -19.08 -7.45 2.58
N TYR A 98 -20.04 -7.14 1.70
CA TYR A 98 -20.10 -5.89 0.94
C TYR A 98 -21.16 -4.89 1.41
N ASP A 99 -21.89 -5.21 2.47
CA ASP A 99 -22.87 -4.29 3.08
C ASP A 99 -22.23 -2.91 3.31
N GLY A 100 -22.86 -1.83 2.76
CA GLY A 100 -22.40 -0.46 2.85
C GLY A 100 -21.14 -0.14 2.03
N LEU A 101 -20.65 -1.08 1.21
CA LEU A 101 -19.50 -0.87 0.31
C LEU A 101 -19.92 -0.59 -1.13
N ILE A 102 -21.23 -0.53 -1.42
CA ILE A 102 -21.77 -0.09 -2.72
C ILE A 102 -21.92 1.44 -2.67
N PRO A 103 -21.24 2.20 -3.53
CA PRO A 103 -21.30 3.66 -3.54
C PRO A 103 -22.72 4.20 -3.73
N GLY A 104 -23.10 5.18 -2.91
CA GLY A 104 -24.43 5.80 -2.96
C GLY A 104 -25.52 5.05 -2.18
N GLN A 105 -25.19 3.92 -1.54
CA GLN A 105 -26.14 3.08 -0.81
C GLN A 105 -25.57 2.64 0.55
N GLU A 106 -25.11 3.61 1.34
CA GLU A 106 -24.41 3.37 2.62
C GLU A 106 -25.26 2.67 3.69
N SER A 107 -26.59 2.68 3.57
CA SER A 107 -27.54 2.12 4.54
C SER A 107 -28.44 1.01 4.00
N LEU A 108 -28.32 0.65 2.72
CA LEU A 108 -29.18 -0.35 2.10
C LEU A 108 -28.51 -1.72 2.14
N LYS A 109 -29.28 -2.73 2.56
CA LYS A 109 -28.87 -4.12 2.47
C LYS A 109 -29.01 -4.58 1.03
N VAL A 110 -28.03 -5.33 0.54
CA VAL A 110 -28.14 -6.07 -0.72
C VAL A 110 -29.24 -7.13 -0.58
N HIS A 111 -30.15 -7.20 -1.54
CA HIS A 111 -31.32 -8.07 -1.46
C HIS A 111 -31.14 -9.43 -2.10
N ALA A 112 -30.23 -9.57 -3.07
CA ALA A 112 -29.88 -10.85 -3.67
C ALA A 112 -28.36 -10.95 -3.85
N CYS A 113 -27.79 -12.10 -3.54
CA CYS A 113 -26.37 -12.37 -3.73
C CYS A 113 -26.17 -13.79 -4.28
N VAL A 114 -25.27 -13.92 -5.25
CA VAL A 114 -24.84 -15.20 -5.80
C VAL A 114 -23.34 -15.32 -5.64
N GLY A 115 -22.91 -16.43 -5.05
CA GLY A 115 -21.51 -16.82 -4.93
C GLY A 115 -21.16 -17.99 -5.81
N LEU A 116 -20.13 -17.85 -6.63
CA LEU A 116 -19.65 -18.86 -7.55
C LEU A 116 -18.23 -19.27 -7.12
N PRO A 117 -18.04 -20.43 -6.49
CA PRO A 117 -16.71 -20.92 -6.18
C PRO A 117 -15.96 -21.28 -7.46
N LEU A 118 -14.67 -20.92 -7.53
CA LEU A 118 -13.80 -21.13 -8.69
C LEU A 118 -12.79 -22.23 -8.38
N PHE A 119 -12.80 -23.30 -9.17
CA PHE A 119 -11.93 -24.46 -8.95
C PHE A 119 -10.95 -24.67 -10.09
N ALA A 120 -9.71 -25.06 -9.74
CA ALA A 120 -8.76 -25.68 -10.66
C ALA A 120 -8.63 -27.18 -10.27
N GLY A 121 -9.26 -28.05 -11.04
CA GLY A 121 -9.46 -29.45 -10.64
C GLY A 121 -10.33 -29.56 -9.40
N GLN A 122 -9.78 -30.04 -8.28
CA GLN A 122 -10.48 -30.14 -6.99
C GLN A 122 -10.09 -29.03 -6.01
N ASN A 123 -9.17 -28.14 -6.37
CA ASN A 123 -8.67 -27.11 -5.50
C ASN A 123 -9.45 -25.80 -5.70
N LEU A 124 -9.97 -25.23 -4.62
CA LEU A 124 -10.56 -23.90 -4.63
C LEU A 124 -9.44 -22.87 -4.88
N ILE A 125 -9.54 -22.09 -5.94
CA ILE A 125 -8.58 -21.04 -6.32
C ILE A 125 -9.14 -19.64 -6.12
N GLY A 126 -10.46 -19.49 -6.03
CA GLY A 126 -11.10 -18.19 -5.89
C GLY A 126 -12.61 -18.27 -5.79
N ALA A 127 -13.25 -17.13 -5.86
CA ALA A 127 -14.69 -16.98 -5.94
C ALA A 127 -15.06 -15.76 -6.81
N LEU A 128 -16.23 -15.83 -7.42
CA LEU A 128 -16.90 -14.70 -8.04
C LEU A 128 -18.17 -14.42 -7.25
N THR A 129 -18.36 -13.18 -6.83
CA THR A 129 -19.58 -12.73 -6.14
C THR A 129 -20.32 -11.73 -7.00
N LEU A 130 -21.65 -11.83 -6.98
CA LEU A 130 -22.58 -11.01 -7.73
C LEU A 130 -23.64 -10.53 -6.74
N ASP A 131 -23.84 -9.23 -6.66
CA ASP A 131 -24.74 -8.61 -5.71
C ASP A 131 -25.78 -7.74 -6.43
N GLY A 132 -27.04 -7.91 -6.08
CA GLY A 132 -28.19 -7.21 -6.67
C GLY A 132 -29.08 -6.60 -5.61
N MET A 133 -29.68 -5.45 -5.93
CA MET A 133 -30.59 -4.73 -5.04
C MET A 133 -32.04 -5.26 -5.09
N GLN A 134 -32.38 -6.02 -6.12
CA GLN A 134 -33.70 -6.62 -6.25
C GLN A 134 -33.66 -8.06 -5.75
N PRO A 135 -34.66 -8.49 -4.92
CA PRO A 135 -34.65 -9.81 -4.31
C PRO A 135 -34.59 -11.00 -5.27
N ASP A 136 -35.17 -10.83 -6.47
CA ASP A 136 -35.35 -11.84 -7.51
C ASP A 136 -34.43 -11.64 -8.72
N GLN A 137 -33.45 -10.74 -8.61
CA GLN A 137 -32.60 -10.31 -9.73
C GLN A 137 -31.88 -11.45 -10.44
N PHE A 138 -31.48 -12.47 -9.71
CA PHE A 138 -30.75 -13.61 -10.25
C PHE A 138 -31.62 -14.84 -10.55
N ASP A 139 -32.93 -14.79 -10.29
CA ASP A 139 -33.85 -15.94 -10.53
C ASP A 139 -34.06 -16.26 -12.01
N VAL A 140 -33.76 -15.28 -12.87
CA VAL A 140 -33.83 -15.46 -14.32
C VAL A 140 -32.70 -16.33 -14.90
N PHE A 141 -31.63 -16.55 -14.13
CA PHE A 141 -30.47 -17.34 -14.53
C PHE A 141 -30.52 -18.73 -13.92
N SER A 142 -30.34 -19.77 -14.73
CA SER A 142 -30.22 -21.14 -14.25
C SER A 142 -28.85 -21.39 -13.62
N ASP A 143 -28.77 -22.38 -12.71
CA ASP A 143 -27.47 -22.76 -12.13
C ASP A 143 -26.50 -23.29 -13.18
N GLU A 144 -26.99 -23.89 -14.29
CA GLU A 144 -26.16 -24.33 -15.40
C GLU A 144 -25.45 -23.16 -16.11
N GLU A 145 -26.16 -22.04 -16.32
CA GLU A 145 -25.61 -20.83 -16.90
C GLU A 145 -24.56 -20.19 -15.97
N LEU A 146 -24.84 -20.15 -14.66
CA LEU A 146 -23.90 -19.62 -13.66
C LEU A 146 -22.65 -20.50 -13.52
N ARG A 147 -22.78 -21.83 -13.65
CA ARG A 147 -21.64 -22.76 -13.69
C ARG A 147 -20.72 -22.50 -14.90
N LEU A 148 -21.28 -22.18 -16.08
CA LEU A 148 -20.49 -21.82 -17.26
C LEU A 148 -19.67 -20.56 -17.01
N ILE A 149 -20.26 -19.53 -16.39
CA ILE A 149 -19.56 -18.31 -15.99
C ILE A 149 -18.43 -18.63 -14.98
N ALA A 150 -18.73 -19.46 -13.97
CA ALA A 150 -17.74 -19.89 -12.99
C ALA A 150 -16.57 -20.63 -13.66
N ALA A 151 -16.85 -21.50 -14.62
CA ALA A 151 -15.81 -22.24 -15.35
C ALA A 151 -14.91 -21.33 -16.19
N LEU A 152 -15.49 -20.32 -16.87
CA LEU A 152 -14.72 -19.33 -17.63
C LEU A 152 -13.83 -18.46 -16.71
N ALA A 153 -14.39 -17.97 -15.59
CA ALA A 153 -13.66 -17.19 -14.61
C ALA A 153 -12.54 -18.00 -13.94
N ALA A 154 -12.82 -19.28 -13.61
CA ALA A 154 -11.84 -20.20 -13.04
C ALA A 154 -10.69 -20.48 -14.02
N GLY A 155 -10.97 -20.68 -15.30
CA GLY A 155 -9.96 -20.84 -16.33
C GLY A 155 -9.05 -19.63 -16.47
N ALA A 156 -9.63 -18.42 -16.47
CA ALA A 156 -8.88 -17.18 -16.52
C ALA A 156 -7.98 -16.98 -15.29
N LEU A 157 -8.52 -17.22 -14.09
CA LEU A 157 -7.79 -17.12 -12.85
C LEU A 157 -6.68 -18.17 -12.76
N SER A 158 -6.96 -19.43 -13.13
CA SER A 158 -5.98 -20.51 -13.15
C SER A 158 -4.81 -20.20 -14.08
N ASN A 159 -5.10 -19.71 -15.29
CA ASN A 159 -4.06 -19.31 -16.24
C ASN A 159 -3.20 -18.17 -15.71
N ALA A 160 -3.81 -17.17 -15.06
CA ALA A 160 -3.06 -16.08 -14.45
C ALA A 160 -2.12 -16.55 -13.33
N LEU A 161 -2.61 -17.44 -12.46
CA LEU A 161 -1.80 -18.01 -11.37
C LEU A 161 -0.67 -18.90 -11.90
N LEU A 162 -0.91 -19.66 -12.99
CA LEU A 162 0.12 -20.46 -13.65
C LEU A 162 1.21 -19.58 -14.28
N ILE A 163 0.83 -18.47 -14.92
CA ILE A 163 1.81 -17.54 -15.51
C ILE A 163 2.63 -16.89 -14.39
N GLU A 164 2.00 -16.44 -13.30
CA GLU A 164 2.69 -15.90 -12.14
C GLU A 164 3.71 -16.91 -11.55
N GLN A 165 3.32 -18.20 -11.47
CA GLN A 165 4.23 -19.26 -11.08
C GLN A 165 5.37 -19.50 -12.07
N LEU A 166 5.09 -19.51 -13.38
CA LEU A 166 6.13 -19.71 -14.40
C LEU A 166 7.10 -18.54 -14.49
N GLU A 167 6.62 -17.31 -14.33
CA GLU A 167 7.47 -16.12 -14.27
C GLU A 167 8.39 -16.18 -13.07
N SER A 168 7.89 -16.61 -11.88
CA SER A 168 8.70 -16.79 -10.69
C SER A 168 9.71 -17.94 -10.80
N GLN A 169 9.38 -19.02 -11.52
CA GLN A 169 10.28 -20.17 -11.76
C GLN A 169 11.36 -19.88 -12.81
N ASN A 170 11.06 -19.11 -13.85
CA ASN A 170 12.03 -18.76 -14.89
C ASN A 170 13.14 -17.81 -14.40
N MET A 171 13.01 -17.23 -13.21
CA MET A 171 14.04 -16.41 -12.58
C MET A 171 15.06 -17.22 -11.77
N LEU A 172 14.90 -18.53 -11.62
CA LEU A 172 15.79 -19.40 -10.85
C LEU A 172 16.49 -20.41 -11.79
N PRO A 173 17.81 -20.30 -12.06
CA PRO A 173 18.58 -21.41 -12.62
C PRO A 173 19.00 -22.35 -11.47
N GLY A 174 18.39 -23.53 -11.37
CA GLY A 174 18.87 -24.61 -10.54
C GLY A 174 17.78 -25.31 -9.72
N ASP A 175 17.81 -26.67 -9.79
CA ASP A 175 16.96 -27.66 -9.14
C ASP A 175 16.52 -27.29 -7.70
N ALA A 176 15.41 -26.61 -7.56
CA ALA A 176 14.73 -26.43 -6.29
C ALA A 176 13.45 -27.25 -6.26
N ALA A 177 13.31 -28.09 -5.24
CA ALA A 177 12.12 -28.86 -4.93
C ALA A 177 10.87 -27.96 -4.86
N PRO A 178 9.65 -28.54 -5.07
CA PRO A 178 8.43 -27.74 -5.06
C PRO A 178 8.27 -27.00 -3.74
N PHE A 179 8.38 -25.68 -3.78
CA PHE A 179 8.15 -24.79 -2.65
C PHE A 179 6.69 -24.96 -2.22
N GLU A 180 6.46 -25.50 -1.03
CA GLU A 180 5.21 -25.29 -0.30
C GLU A 180 5.04 -23.77 -0.16
N ALA A 181 3.84 -23.26 -0.48
CA ALA A 181 3.52 -21.83 -0.53
C ALA A 181 4.00 -21.12 0.75
N VAL A 182 5.16 -20.52 0.66
CA VAL A 182 5.71 -19.65 1.72
C VAL A 182 4.70 -18.51 1.91
N LYS A 183 4.29 -18.28 3.15
CA LYS A 183 3.44 -17.15 3.53
C LYS A 183 4.08 -15.85 3.03
N GLN A 184 3.72 -15.43 1.84
CA GLN A 184 4.23 -14.19 1.27
C GLN A 184 3.79 -13.02 2.15
N THR A 185 4.74 -12.23 2.57
CA THR A 185 4.47 -10.95 3.24
C THR A 185 3.66 -10.07 2.29
N GLN A 186 2.41 -9.81 2.66
CA GLN A 186 1.49 -9.09 1.78
C GLN A 186 1.83 -7.60 1.74
N MET A 187 2.63 -7.19 0.75
CA MET A 187 2.83 -5.78 0.43
C MET A 187 1.65 -5.28 -0.43
N ILE A 188 0.77 -4.50 0.19
CA ILE A 188 -0.38 -3.89 -0.47
C ILE A 188 0.07 -2.68 -1.26
N GLY A 189 -0.35 -2.59 -2.53
CA GLY A 189 -0.09 -1.49 -3.44
C GLY A 189 -0.14 -1.96 -4.89
N LEU A 190 -0.79 -1.17 -5.73
CA LEU A 190 -0.97 -1.38 -7.17
C LEU A 190 -0.37 -0.24 -7.99
N SER A 191 0.14 0.81 -7.33
CA SER A 191 0.80 1.93 -8.01
C SER A 191 2.01 1.46 -8.82
N PRO A 192 2.37 2.16 -9.90
CA PRO A 192 3.52 1.81 -10.74
C PRO A 192 4.80 1.67 -9.93
N GLY A 193 5.05 2.58 -8.95
CA GLY A 193 6.21 2.52 -8.07
C GLY A 193 6.24 1.26 -7.20
N MET A 194 5.09 0.84 -6.64
CA MET A 194 5.00 -0.39 -5.86
C MET A 194 5.11 -1.65 -6.72
N THR A 195 4.57 -1.62 -7.93
CA THR A 195 4.70 -2.73 -8.89
C THR A 195 6.16 -2.91 -9.31
N GLN A 196 6.88 -1.83 -9.58
CA GLN A 196 8.30 -1.88 -9.89
C GLN A 196 9.11 -2.39 -8.71
N LEU A 197 8.86 -1.88 -7.49
CA LEU A 197 9.53 -2.34 -6.27
C LEU A 197 9.34 -3.85 -6.04
N LYS A 198 8.14 -4.39 -6.24
CA LYS A 198 7.87 -5.83 -6.12
C LYS A 198 8.71 -6.64 -7.10
N LYS A 199 8.82 -6.22 -8.36
CA LYS A 199 9.68 -6.88 -9.37
C LYS A 199 11.15 -6.85 -8.97
N GLU A 200 11.64 -5.71 -8.47
CA GLU A 200 13.03 -5.58 -8.02
C GLU A 200 13.32 -6.48 -6.81
N ILE A 201 12.35 -6.64 -5.89
CA ILE A 201 12.44 -7.57 -4.77
C ILE A 201 12.57 -9.01 -5.27
N GLU A 202 11.74 -9.45 -6.21
CA GLU A 202 11.79 -10.80 -6.79
C GLU A 202 13.17 -11.07 -7.42
N ILE A 203 13.69 -10.11 -8.17
CA ILE A 203 15.02 -10.23 -8.82
C ILE A 203 16.13 -10.37 -7.78
N VAL A 204 16.15 -9.49 -6.76
CA VAL A 204 17.23 -9.49 -5.78
C VAL A 204 17.12 -10.62 -4.77
N ALA A 205 15.92 -11.10 -4.49
CA ALA A 205 15.68 -12.19 -3.55
C ALA A 205 16.44 -13.48 -3.93
N ALA A 206 16.50 -13.80 -5.23
CA ALA A 206 17.21 -14.95 -5.76
C ALA A 206 18.74 -14.90 -5.60
N SER A 207 19.30 -13.75 -5.22
CA SER A 207 20.75 -13.54 -5.05
C SER A 207 21.13 -13.45 -3.58
N ASP A 208 22.43 -13.61 -3.29
CA ASP A 208 23.02 -13.35 -1.95
C ASP A 208 23.57 -11.91 -1.81
N LEU A 209 23.21 -11.03 -2.71
CA LEU A 209 23.67 -9.63 -2.68
C LEU A 209 23.14 -8.91 -1.43
N ASN A 210 23.98 -8.02 -0.88
CA ASN A 210 23.53 -7.06 0.13
C ASN A 210 22.58 -6.05 -0.51
N VAL A 211 21.51 -5.71 0.22
CA VAL A 211 20.47 -4.79 -0.26
C VAL A 211 20.40 -3.58 0.67
N LEU A 212 20.42 -2.39 0.08
CA LEU A 212 20.18 -1.14 0.80
C LEU A 212 18.76 -0.64 0.48
N ILE A 213 17.90 -0.66 1.48
CA ILE A 213 16.50 -0.23 1.37
C ILE A 213 16.40 1.22 1.86
N SER A 214 16.19 2.15 0.96
CA SER A 214 15.98 3.57 1.26
C SER A 214 14.50 3.95 1.23
N GLY A 215 14.10 4.90 2.04
CA GLY A 215 12.74 5.42 2.06
C GLY A 215 12.40 6.12 3.36
N GLU A 216 11.43 7.00 3.32
CA GLU A 216 10.98 7.76 4.49
C GLU A 216 10.52 6.86 5.64
N THR A 217 10.47 7.42 6.84
CA THR A 217 9.95 6.70 8.02
C THR A 217 8.48 6.31 7.79
N GLY A 218 8.12 5.07 8.15
CA GLY A 218 6.75 4.58 8.03
C GLY A 218 6.33 4.13 6.62
N THR A 219 7.24 4.05 5.62
CA THR A 219 6.93 3.59 4.26
C THR A 219 6.81 2.07 4.12
N GLY A 220 7.27 1.29 5.11
CA GLY A 220 7.22 -0.18 5.11
C GLY A 220 8.52 -0.87 4.74
N LYS A 221 9.70 -0.26 4.97
CA LYS A 221 11.03 -0.85 4.71
C LYS A 221 11.22 -2.23 5.33
N GLU A 222 10.67 -2.46 6.52
CA GLU A 222 10.72 -3.76 7.21
C GLU A 222 9.95 -4.85 6.44
N LEU A 223 8.78 -4.51 5.86
CA LEU A 223 8.02 -5.43 5.02
C LEU A 223 8.78 -5.81 3.75
N VAL A 224 9.51 -4.85 3.17
CA VAL A 224 10.39 -5.10 2.01
C VAL A 224 11.50 -6.09 2.38
N ALA A 225 12.19 -5.88 3.51
CA ALA A 225 13.24 -6.79 3.97
C ALA A 225 12.69 -8.21 4.22
N LYS A 226 11.51 -8.30 4.83
CA LYS A 226 10.84 -9.58 5.07
C LYS A 226 10.46 -10.27 3.76
N ALA A 227 9.93 -9.54 2.79
CA ALA A 227 9.58 -10.07 1.47
C ALA A 227 10.82 -10.59 0.71
N ILE A 228 11.96 -9.86 0.78
CA ILE A 228 13.22 -10.31 0.18
C ILE A 228 13.68 -11.63 0.82
N HIS A 229 13.62 -11.73 2.15
CA HIS A 229 14.03 -12.94 2.86
C HIS A 229 13.13 -14.12 2.52
N GLU A 230 11.80 -13.95 2.60
CA GLU A 230 10.80 -14.99 2.31
C GLU A 230 10.88 -15.52 0.87
N ALA A 231 11.28 -14.68 -0.09
CA ALA A 231 11.46 -15.07 -1.48
C ALA A 231 12.90 -15.54 -1.80
N SER A 232 13.79 -15.64 -0.81
CA SER A 232 15.20 -16.01 -1.01
C SER A 232 15.45 -17.50 -0.77
N PRO A 233 16.59 -18.05 -1.26
CA PRO A 233 17.03 -19.39 -0.90
C PRO A 233 17.26 -19.62 0.61
N ARG A 234 17.38 -18.52 1.39
CA ARG A 234 17.56 -18.52 2.84
C ARG A 234 16.25 -18.43 3.63
N ALA A 235 15.08 -18.54 2.98
CA ALA A 235 13.76 -18.38 3.61
C ALA A 235 13.49 -19.35 4.77
N VAL A 236 14.11 -20.52 4.76
CA VAL A 236 13.99 -21.54 5.81
C VAL A 236 14.91 -21.27 7.02
N ASN A 237 15.87 -20.36 6.88
CA ASN A 237 16.84 -19.97 7.89
C ASN A 237 16.36 -18.71 8.65
N PRO A 238 17.00 -18.34 9.78
CA PRO A 238 16.52 -17.22 10.57
C PRO A 238 16.66 -15.87 9.84
N LEU A 239 15.59 -15.04 9.96
CA LEU A 239 15.63 -13.60 9.71
C LEU A 239 15.81 -12.90 11.06
N VAL A 240 16.99 -12.36 11.32
CA VAL A 240 17.32 -11.66 12.56
C VAL A 240 17.19 -10.15 12.35
N TYR A 241 16.56 -9.47 13.28
CA TYR A 241 16.30 -8.03 13.22
C TYR A 241 17.12 -7.26 14.25
N LEU A 242 17.64 -6.09 13.85
CA LEU A 242 18.22 -5.10 14.75
C LEU A 242 17.89 -3.68 14.26
N ASN A 243 17.33 -2.85 15.16
CA ASN A 243 17.19 -1.42 14.94
C ASN A 243 18.41 -0.69 15.54
N CYS A 244 19.17 0.01 14.69
CA CYS A 244 20.42 0.67 15.09
C CYS A 244 20.18 2.00 15.82
N ALA A 245 19.03 2.65 15.66
CA ALA A 245 18.70 3.92 16.30
C ALA A 245 18.29 3.78 17.77
N ALA A 246 17.85 2.59 18.18
CA ALA A 246 17.26 2.38 19.51
C ALA A 246 18.29 2.13 20.62
N LEU A 247 19.60 2.08 20.33
CA LEU A 247 20.61 1.54 21.24
C LEU A 247 21.79 2.52 21.46
N PRO A 248 22.24 2.72 22.70
CA PRO A 248 23.55 3.32 22.96
C PRO A 248 24.66 2.52 22.28
N GLU A 249 25.76 3.18 21.89
CA GLU A 249 26.86 2.57 21.11
C GLU A 249 27.41 1.27 21.70
N SER A 250 27.67 1.24 23.01
CA SER A 250 28.20 0.05 23.69
C SER A 250 27.21 -1.13 23.70
N VAL A 251 25.90 -0.82 23.75
CA VAL A 251 24.85 -1.82 23.69
C VAL A 251 24.70 -2.32 22.25
N ALA A 252 24.73 -1.43 21.27
CA ALA A 252 24.66 -1.76 19.84
C ALA A 252 25.82 -2.69 19.44
N GLU A 253 27.04 -2.42 19.94
CA GLU A 253 28.20 -3.29 19.71
C GLU A 253 27.98 -4.70 20.27
N SER A 254 27.55 -4.80 21.52
CA SER A 254 27.25 -6.06 22.20
C SER A 254 26.09 -6.82 21.53
N GLU A 255 25.04 -6.13 21.09
CA GLU A 255 23.93 -6.76 20.35
C GLU A 255 24.40 -7.27 18.97
N LEU A 256 25.19 -6.49 18.22
CA LEU A 256 25.68 -6.92 16.89
C LEU A 256 26.63 -8.10 16.96
N PHE A 257 27.66 -7.99 17.80
CA PHE A 257 28.83 -8.90 17.77
C PHE A 257 28.88 -9.88 18.95
N GLY A 258 28.02 -9.69 19.99
CA GLY A 258 28.04 -10.46 21.22
C GLY A 258 29.15 -10.02 22.18
N HIS A 259 29.15 -10.60 23.36
CA HIS A 259 30.17 -10.33 24.38
C HIS A 259 30.51 -11.58 25.20
N VAL A 260 31.70 -11.60 25.77
CA VAL A 260 32.09 -12.59 26.76
C VAL A 260 31.89 -12.03 28.18
N LYS A 261 31.75 -12.92 29.14
CA LYS A 261 31.64 -12.55 30.55
C LYS A 261 32.84 -11.70 30.99
N GLY A 262 32.54 -10.54 31.60
CA GLY A 262 33.55 -9.58 32.08
C GLY A 262 34.00 -8.55 31.02
N ALA A 263 33.43 -8.56 29.82
CA ALA A 263 33.79 -7.61 28.76
C ALA A 263 33.52 -6.14 29.13
N PHE A 264 32.51 -5.88 29.97
CA PHE A 264 32.16 -4.55 30.50
C PHE A 264 31.44 -4.69 31.85
N THR A 265 31.26 -3.58 32.56
CA THR A 265 30.50 -3.55 33.82
C THR A 265 29.04 -3.97 33.57
N GLY A 266 28.65 -5.14 34.06
CA GLY A 266 27.33 -5.74 33.82
C GLY A 266 27.33 -6.95 32.89
N ALA A 267 28.45 -7.33 32.28
CA ALA A 267 28.58 -8.57 31.47
C ALA A 267 28.71 -9.81 32.38
N ILE A 268 27.57 -10.27 32.92
CA ILE A 268 27.53 -11.40 33.90
C ILE A 268 27.71 -12.74 33.20
N SER A 269 27.32 -12.88 31.92
CA SER A 269 27.38 -14.12 31.15
C SER A 269 27.86 -13.84 29.71
N ASN A 270 28.25 -14.91 29.01
CA ASN A 270 28.49 -14.82 27.57
C ASN A 270 27.15 -14.63 26.84
N ARG A 271 27.11 -13.80 25.80
CA ARG A 271 25.92 -13.60 24.94
C ARG A 271 26.33 -13.57 23.48
N SER A 272 25.64 -14.37 22.67
CA SER A 272 25.80 -14.36 21.20
C SER A 272 25.23 -13.08 20.59
N GLY A 273 25.94 -12.56 19.58
CA GLY A 273 25.50 -11.39 18.84
C GLY A 273 24.49 -11.73 17.72
N LYS A 274 23.88 -10.69 17.15
CA LYS A 274 22.92 -10.84 16.06
C LYS A 274 23.53 -11.49 14.80
N PHE A 275 24.80 -11.25 14.52
CA PHE A 275 25.51 -11.93 13.43
C PHE A 275 25.63 -13.43 13.66
N GLU A 276 25.94 -13.87 14.88
CA GLU A 276 25.97 -15.30 15.22
C GLU A 276 24.57 -15.93 15.13
N MET A 277 23.55 -15.21 15.58
CA MET A 277 22.15 -15.69 15.53
C MET A 277 21.62 -15.78 14.09
N ALA A 278 22.17 -14.97 13.18
CA ALA A 278 21.80 -14.92 11.76
C ALA A 278 22.66 -15.83 10.88
N ASP A 279 23.54 -16.65 11.46
CA ASP A 279 24.42 -17.51 10.69
C ASP A 279 23.65 -18.43 9.73
N ASN A 280 24.09 -18.52 8.47
CA ASN A 280 23.43 -19.14 7.32
C ASN A 280 22.05 -18.51 6.95
N GLY A 281 21.62 -17.44 7.63
CA GLY A 281 20.37 -16.74 7.44
C GLY A 281 20.53 -15.32 6.90
N THR A 282 19.66 -14.45 7.38
CA THR A 282 19.61 -13.03 6.96
C THR A 282 19.60 -12.13 8.19
N LEU A 283 20.42 -11.09 8.17
CA LEU A 283 20.39 -10.01 9.18
C LEU A 283 19.81 -8.74 8.57
N PHE A 284 18.73 -8.25 9.15
CA PHE A 284 18.15 -6.97 8.79
C PHE A 284 18.56 -5.88 9.78
N LEU A 285 19.24 -4.86 9.27
CA LEU A 285 19.73 -3.70 10.02
C LEU A 285 18.88 -2.48 9.67
N ASP A 286 17.96 -2.10 10.56
CA ASP A 286 17.13 -0.92 10.37
C ASP A 286 17.84 0.34 10.90
N GLU A 287 17.61 1.47 10.22
CA GLU A 287 18.22 2.78 10.50
C GLU A 287 19.77 2.72 10.58
N ILE A 288 20.38 2.07 9.58
CA ILE A 288 21.85 1.85 9.51
C ILE A 288 22.65 3.15 9.57
N GLY A 289 22.08 4.28 9.14
CA GLY A 289 22.70 5.61 9.19
C GLY A 289 22.94 6.14 10.61
N GLU A 290 22.39 5.49 11.63
CA GLU A 290 22.56 5.89 13.05
C GLU A 290 23.81 5.25 13.71
N LEU A 291 24.46 4.30 13.04
CA LEU A 291 25.65 3.65 13.61
C LEU A 291 26.82 4.64 13.73
N SER A 292 27.56 4.55 14.85
CA SER A 292 28.82 5.28 15.01
C SER A 292 29.88 4.83 14.02
N LEU A 293 30.84 5.71 13.69
CA LEU A 293 31.94 5.39 12.77
C LEU A 293 32.77 4.18 13.23
N ALA A 294 32.88 3.95 14.55
CA ALA A 294 33.56 2.78 15.10
C ALA A 294 32.83 1.49 14.78
N LEU A 295 31.52 1.45 14.96
CA LEU A 295 30.66 0.30 14.60
C LEU A 295 30.60 0.07 13.10
N GLN A 296 30.56 1.15 12.31
CA GLN A 296 30.64 1.06 10.85
C GLN A 296 31.93 0.36 10.37
N ALA A 297 33.07 0.64 11.01
CA ALA A 297 34.36 -0.02 10.69
C ALA A 297 34.33 -1.53 11.02
N LYS A 298 33.72 -1.92 12.15
CA LYS A 298 33.52 -3.33 12.53
C LYS A 298 32.57 -4.05 11.59
N LEU A 299 31.45 -3.41 11.25
CA LEU A 299 30.48 -3.95 10.30
C LEU A 299 31.13 -4.20 8.92
N LEU A 300 31.96 -3.26 8.44
CA LEU A 300 32.67 -3.42 7.18
C LEU A 300 33.54 -4.67 7.17
N ARG A 301 34.25 -4.97 8.26
CA ARG A 301 35.05 -6.19 8.38
C ARG A 301 34.22 -7.46 8.23
N VAL A 302 33.05 -7.50 8.86
CA VAL A 302 32.13 -8.65 8.74
C VAL A 302 31.64 -8.80 7.30
N LEU A 303 31.26 -7.70 6.64
CA LEU A 303 30.80 -7.72 5.25
C LEU A 303 31.87 -8.10 4.24
N GLN A 304 33.14 -7.89 4.58
CA GLN A 304 34.29 -8.22 3.70
C GLN A 304 34.78 -9.66 3.87
N TYR A 305 34.89 -10.13 5.11
CA TYR A 305 35.58 -11.37 5.44
C TYR A 305 34.68 -12.44 6.07
N GLY A 306 33.49 -12.07 6.55
CA GLY A 306 32.60 -12.95 7.30
C GLY A 306 33.07 -13.20 8.74
N ASP A 307 34.07 -12.44 9.23
CA ASP A 307 34.67 -12.65 10.53
C ASP A 307 34.09 -11.67 11.57
N ILE A 308 33.61 -12.20 12.69
CA ILE A 308 33.15 -11.43 13.84
C ILE A 308 34.05 -11.69 15.05
N GLN A 309 34.13 -10.72 15.93
CA GLN A 309 34.83 -10.80 17.20
C GLN A 309 33.92 -10.31 18.31
N ARG A 310 33.71 -11.15 19.33
CA ARG A 310 32.90 -10.76 20.51
C ARG A 310 33.62 -9.69 21.31
N VAL A 311 32.84 -8.82 21.94
CA VAL A 311 33.40 -7.80 22.83
C VAL A 311 34.09 -8.49 24.02
N GLY A 312 35.38 -8.14 24.23
CA GLY A 312 36.21 -8.73 25.29
C GLY A 312 36.81 -10.10 24.97
N ASP A 313 36.69 -10.59 23.72
CA ASP A 313 37.31 -11.84 23.25
C ASP A 313 38.26 -11.54 22.07
N ASP A 314 39.41 -12.20 22.02
CA ASP A 314 40.36 -12.10 20.90
C ASP A 314 40.10 -13.13 19.80
N ARG A 315 39.16 -14.03 19.98
CA ARG A 315 38.83 -15.10 19.02
C ARG A 315 37.93 -14.57 17.92
N SER A 316 38.30 -14.82 16.67
CA SER A 316 37.42 -14.62 15.53
C SER A 316 36.50 -15.81 15.31
N LEU A 317 35.24 -15.53 15.05
CA LEU A 317 34.22 -16.49 14.62
C LEU A 317 33.83 -16.17 13.19
N ARG A 318 33.74 -17.17 12.33
CA ARG A 318 33.30 -17.01 10.95
C ARG A 318 31.80 -17.26 10.84
N VAL A 319 31.12 -16.37 10.13
CA VAL A 319 29.67 -16.42 9.90
C VAL A 319 29.36 -16.20 8.41
N ASP A 320 28.31 -16.83 7.92
CA ASP A 320 27.74 -16.62 6.60
C ASP A 320 26.37 -15.97 6.73
N VAL A 321 26.31 -14.64 6.56
CA VAL A 321 25.10 -13.85 6.80
C VAL A 321 24.82 -12.96 5.62
N ARG A 322 23.62 -13.07 5.02
CA ARG A 322 23.13 -12.09 4.07
C ARG A 322 22.66 -10.84 4.82
N VAL A 323 23.14 -9.65 4.42
CA VAL A 323 22.78 -8.39 5.09
C VAL A 323 21.80 -7.58 4.24
N LEU A 324 20.66 -7.23 4.85
CA LEU A 324 19.71 -6.24 4.35
C LEU A 324 19.78 -5.02 5.27
N ALA A 325 20.05 -3.84 4.73
CA ALA A 325 20.15 -2.60 5.50
C ALA A 325 19.06 -1.63 5.09
N ALA A 326 18.44 -0.94 6.05
CA ALA A 326 17.44 0.08 5.78
C ALA A 326 17.82 1.43 6.40
N THR A 327 17.40 2.52 5.76
CA THR A 327 17.60 3.88 6.26
C THR A 327 16.56 4.85 5.70
N ASN A 328 16.27 5.89 6.46
CA ASN A 328 15.51 7.05 6.02
C ASN A 328 16.42 8.25 5.65
N ARG A 329 17.74 8.14 5.87
CA ARG A 329 18.71 9.19 5.54
C ARG A 329 19.30 8.98 4.14
N ASP A 330 19.68 10.06 3.48
CA ASP A 330 20.55 9.97 2.29
C ASP A 330 21.99 9.66 2.74
N LEU A 331 22.38 8.39 2.60
CA LEU A 331 23.74 7.97 2.99
C LEU A 331 24.85 8.62 2.14
N ARG A 332 24.56 9.13 0.94
CA ARG A 332 25.53 9.87 0.14
C ARG A 332 25.85 11.21 0.78
N GLU A 333 24.82 11.91 1.25
CA GLU A 333 25.01 13.14 2.02
C GLU A 333 25.72 12.87 3.35
N GLU A 334 25.38 11.77 4.05
CA GLU A 334 26.06 11.37 5.28
C GLU A 334 27.56 11.06 5.05
N VAL A 335 27.92 10.48 3.90
CA VAL A 335 29.32 10.25 3.49
C VAL A 335 30.04 11.59 3.25
N LEU A 336 29.43 12.52 2.52
CA LEU A 336 29.99 13.84 2.27
C LEU A 336 30.19 14.63 3.57
N ALA A 337 29.28 14.48 4.53
CA ALA A 337 29.35 15.10 5.84
C ALA A 337 30.30 14.39 6.83
N GLY A 338 30.95 13.28 6.43
CA GLY A 338 31.87 12.50 7.26
C GLY A 338 31.20 11.72 8.40
N ARG A 339 29.90 11.56 8.39
CA ARG A 339 29.13 10.77 9.39
C ARG A 339 28.93 9.31 8.99
N PHE A 340 29.13 8.99 7.72
CA PHE A 340 29.09 7.63 7.22
C PHE A 340 30.33 7.34 6.37
N ARG A 341 30.86 6.11 6.47
CA ARG A 341 32.08 5.70 5.71
C ARG A 341 31.74 5.36 4.27
N ALA A 342 32.49 5.87 3.33
CA ALA A 342 32.31 5.62 1.90
C ALA A 342 32.51 4.14 1.53
N ASP A 343 33.48 3.46 2.16
CA ASP A 343 33.77 2.04 1.92
C ASP A 343 32.61 1.13 2.37
N LEU A 344 32.00 1.42 3.50
CA LEU A 344 30.82 0.71 3.98
C LEU A 344 29.59 0.98 3.09
N PHE A 345 29.39 2.24 2.67
CA PHE A 345 28.30 2.59 1.75
C PHE A 345 28.35 1.74 0.47
N HIS A 346 29.52 1.64 -0.17
CA HIS A 346 29.67 0.83 -1.39
C HIS A 346 29.47 -0.67 -1.15
N ARG A 347 29.77 -1.18 0.05
CA ARG A 347 29.57 -2.59 0.37
C ARG A 347 28.12 -2.94 0.72
N LEU A 348 27.35 -1.98 1.26
CA LEU A 348 25.93 -2.12 1.54
C LEU A 348 25.05 -1.85 0.31
N SER A 349 25.40 -0.83 -0.49
CA SER A 349 24.65 -0.37 -1.65
C SER A 349 24.98 -1.16 -2.92
N VAL A 350 25.09 -2.49 -2.82
CA VAL A 350 25.31 -3.36 -3.99
C VAL A 350 24.02 -3.42 -4.81
N PHE A 351 22.89 -3.55 -4.15
CA PHE A 351 21.58 -3.45 -4.77
C PHE A 351 20.72 -2.44 -4.00
N PRO A 352 20.59 -1.20 -4.48
CA PRO A 352 19.74 -0.20 -3.84
C PRO A 352 18.29 -0.40 -4.23
N LEU A 353 17.38 -0.40 -3.24
CA LEU A 353 15.94 -0.37 -3.39
C LEU A 353 15.37 0.91 -2.78
N SER A 354 14.46 1.57 -3.49
CA SER A 354 13.78 2.76 -2.99
C SER A 354 12.30 2.48 -2.77
N VAL A 355 11.85 2.68 -1.53
CA VAL A 355 10.43 2.53 -1.17
C VAL A 355 9.75 3.88 -1.35
N PRO A 356 8.81 4.03 -2.30
CA PRO A 356 8.17 5.31 -2.56
C PRO A 356 7.37 5.77 -1.33
N PRO A 357 7.32 7.09 -1.02
CA PRO A 357 6.46 7.63 0.03
C PRO A 357 4.99 7.49 -0.37
N LEU A 358 4.09 7.46 0.64
CA LEU A 358 2.67 7.19 0.41
C LEU A 358 2.00 8.20 -0.52
N ARG A 359 2.40 9.48 -0.47
CA ARG A 359 1.91 10.56 -1.36
C ARG A 359 2.21 10.33 -2.85
N GLU A 360 3.18 9.47 -3.18
CA GLU A 360 3.56 9.12 -4.56
C GLU A 360 2.91 7.81 -5.04
N ARG A 361 2.12 7.15 -4.17
CA ARG A 361 1.47 5.87 -4.47
C ARG A 361 0.02 6.01 -4.97
N GLY A 362 -0.47 7.23 -5.20
CA GLY A 362 -1.81 7.48 -5.75
C GLY A 362 -2.94 6.78 -4.97
N ASP A 363 -3.71 5.94 -5.64
CA ASP A 363 -4.86 5.23 -5.05
C ASP A 363 -4.49 4.16 -4.00
N ASP A 364 -3.21 3.81 -3.83
CA ASP A 364 -2.78 2.85 -2.80
C ASP A 364 -3.17 3.28 -1.38
N VAL A 365 -3.33 4.60 -1.15
CA VAL A 365 -3.86 5.13 0.11
C VAL A 365 -5.21 4.51 0.46
N ILE A 366 -6.12 4.43 -0.51
CA ILE A 366 -7.47 3.88 -0.30
C ILE A 366 -7.44 2.36 -0.12
N LEU A 367 -6.55 1.67 -0.86
CA LEU A 367 -6.35 0.23 -0.68
C LEU A 367 -5.85 -0.09 0.74
N LEU A 368 -4.84 0.64 1.20
CA LEU A 368 -4.29 0.50 2.56
C LEU A 368 -5.33 0.86 3.62
N ALA A 369 -6.13 1.90 3.40
CA ALA A 369 -7.20 2.27 4.31
C ALA A 369 -8.24 1.15 4.43
N GLY A 370 -8.65 0.52 3.33
CA GLY A 370 -9.54 -0.64 3.32
C GLY A 370 -8.95 -1.83 4.09
N TYR A 371 -7.66 -2.11 3.90
CA TYR A 371 -6.95 -3.14 4.65
C TYR A 371 -6.97 -2.87 6.16
N PHE A 372 -6.64 -1.66 6.59
CA PHE A 372 -6.65 -1.32 8.02
C PHE A 372 -8.06 -1.29 8.61
N CYS A 373 -9.09 -0.89 7.85
CA CYS A 373 -10.48 -1.01 8.27
C CYS A 373 -10.85 -2.47 8.55
N GLU A 374 -10.45 -3.40 7.68
CA GLU A 374 -10.71 -4.82 7.86
C GLU A 374 -9.95 -5.40 9.07
N GLN A 375 -8.69 -5.00 9.27
CA GLN A 375 -7.92 -5.37 10.47
C GLN A 375 -8.58 -4.86 11.75
N CYS A 376 -9.08 -3.62 11.76
CA CYS A 376 -9.83 -3.06 12.89
C CYS A 376 -11.12 -3.83 13.15
N ARG A 377 -11.86 -4.17 12.07
CA ARG A 377 -13.09 -4.95 12.15
C ARG A 377 -12.87 -6.28 12.89
N LEU A 378 -11.88 -7.04 12.43
CA LEU A 378 -11.51 -8.34 13.02
C LEU A 378 -11.03 -8.19 14.48
N ARG A 379 -10.15 -7.24 14.75
CA ARG A 379 -9.55 -7.04 16.07
C ARG A 379 -10.57 -6.60 17.13
N LEU A 380 -11.56 -5.81 16.75
CA LEU A 380 -12.57 -5.24 17.66
C LEU A 380 -13.87 -6.04 17.67
N GLY A 381 -13.97 -7.12 16.88
CA GLY A 381 -15.18 -7.94 16.76
C GLY A 381 -16.38 -7.17 16.21
N LEU A 382 -16.12 -6.22 15.30
CA LEU A 382 -17.18 -5.44 14.66
C LEU A 382 -17.79 -6.21 13.49
N SER A 383 -19.08 -5.99 13.24
CA SER A 383 -19.74 -6.55 12.07
C SER A 383 -19.26 -5.86 10.80
N ARG A 384 -19.05 -4.53 10.86
CA ARG A 384 -18.73 -3.73 9.69
C ARG A 384 -17.89 -2.47 10.03
N VAL A 385 -16.91 -2.14 9.18
CA VAL A 385 -16.20 -0.86 9.19
C VAL A 385 -16.13 -0.32 7.77
N VAL A 386 -16.73 0.84 7.54
CA VAL A 386 -16.90 1.46 6.21
C VAL A 386 -16.35 2.88 6.20
N LEU A 387 -15.70 3.27 5.10
CA LEU A 387 -15.27 4.64 4.83
C LEU A 387 -16.39 5.38 4.09
N SER A 388 -16.86 6.50 4.61
CA SER A 388 -17.76 7.40 3.86
C SER A 388 -17.06 8.01 2.65
N ALA A 389 -17.81 8.53 1.69
CA ALA A 389 -17.25 9.23 0.53
C ALA A 389 -16.40 10.44 0.94
N GLY A 390 -16.84 11.19 1.98
CA GLY A 390 -16.09 12.31 2.53
C GLY A 390 -14.77 11.88 3.17
N ALA A 391 -14.75 10.73 3.89
CA ALA A 391 -13.53 10.18 4.47
C ALA A 391 -12.55 9.72 3.39
N ARG A 392 -13.02 9.02 2.35
CA ARG A 392 -12.16 8.61 1.22
C ARG A 392 -11.53 9.82 0.53
N ASN A 393 -12.31 10.86 0.26
CA ASN A 393 -11.79 12.08 -0.35
C ASN A 393 -10.71 12.74 0.52
N LEU A 394 -10.96 12.89 1.82
CA LEU A 394 -9.99 13.43 2.78
C LEU A 394 -8.68 12.62 2.79
N LEU A 395 -8.79 11.29 2.85
CA LEU A 395 -7.63 10.39 2.86
C LEU A 395 -6.79 10.50 1.57
N GLN A 396 -7.42 10.67 0.40
CA GLN A 396 -6.70 10.81 -0.88
C GLN A 396 -5.90 12.10 -1.00
N HIS A 397 -6.32 13.18 -0.33
CA HIS A 397 -5.71 14.50 -0.49
C HIS A 397 -4.70 14.84 0.62
N TYR A 398 -4.57 14.02 1.65
CA TYR A 398 -3.61 14.26 2.73
C TYR A 398 -2.19 13.78 2.33
N SER A 399 -1.16 14.49 2.78
CA SER A 399 0.24 14.28 2.35
C SER A 399 0.99 13.16 3.07
N TYR A 400 0.49 12.70 4.21
CA TYR A 400 1.07 11.62 5.03
C TYR A 400 2.56 11.78 5.35
N PRO A 401 2.99 12.78 6.12
CA PRO A 401 4.39 12.91 6.53
C PRO A 401 4.92 11.69 7.29
N GLY A 402 4.07 10.96 8.01
CA GLY A 402 4.39 9.68 8.65
C GLY A 402 4.06 8.43 7.80
N ASN A 403 3.74 8.63 6.52
CA ASN A 403 3.49 7.57 5.54
C ASN A 403 2.42 6.54 5.98
N VAL A 404 2.65 5.24 5.71
CA VAL A 404 1.70 4.17 6.01
C VAL A 404 1.43 4.02 7.50
N ARG A 405 2.44 4.25 8.35
CA ARG A 405 2.29 4.21 9.81
C ARG A 405 1.30 5.27 10.32
N GLU A 406 1.35 6.48 9.73
CA GLU A 406 0.40 7.54 10.06
C GLU A 406 -1.02 7.19 9.59
N LEU A 407 -1.18 6.67 8.38
CA LEU A 407 -2.47 6.20 7.87
C LEU A 407 -3.06 5.11 8.77
N GLU A 408 -2.27 4.12 9.17
CA GLU A 408 -2.69 3.05 10.08
C GLU A 408 -3.20 3.63 11.41
N HIS A 409 -2.43 4.50 12.04
CA HIS A 409 -2.82 5.17 13.29
C HIS A 409 -4.06 6.03 13.12
N ALA A 410 -4.20 6.75 12.00
CA ALA A 410 -5.36 7.57 11.70
C ALA A 410 -6.64 6.72 11.57
N ILE A 411 -6.59 5.58 10.87
CA ILE A 411 -7.71 4.65 10.75
C ILE A 411 -8.06 4.05 12.13
N HIS A 412 -7.08 3.53 12.87
CA HIS A 412 -7.32 2.97 14.21
C HIS A 412 -7.99 3.98 15.14
N ARG A 413 -7.50 5.22 15.16
CA ARG A 413 -8.08 6.30 15.97
C ARG A 413 -9.50 6.65 15.51
N ALA A 414 -9.72 6.76 14.21
CA ALA A 414 -11.03 7.06 13.64
C ALA A 414 -12.07 5.99 14.01
N VAL A 415 -11.71 4.70 13.97
CA VAL A 415 -12.59 3.60 14.37
C VAL A 415 -12.98 3.70 15.84
N VAL A 416 -12.01 3.99 16.73
CA VAL A 416 -12.27 4.16 18.17
C VAL A 416 -13.23 5.34 18.43
N LEU A 417 -12.98 6.49 17.76
CA LEU A 417 -13.83 7.69 17.90
C LEU A 417 -15.24 7.44 17.35
N ALA A 418 -15.36 6.85 16.16
CA ALA A 418 -16.65 6.57 15.56
C ALA A 418 -17.48 5.57 16.39
N ARG A 419 -16.83 4.56 17.00
CA ARG A 419 -17.48 3.62 17.92
C ARG A 419 -17.99 4.29 19.19
N ALA A 420 -17.29 5.30 19.71
CA ALA A 420 -17.71 6.01 20.91
C ALA A 420 -18.95 6.89 20.69
N THR A 421 -19.24 7.28 19.46
CA THR A 421 -20.38 8.15 19.10
C THR A 421 -21.63 7.39 18.71
N ARG A 422 -21.53 6.09 18.39
CA ARG A 422 -22.66 5.25 17.97
C ARG A 422 -22.67 3.93 18.77
N SER A 423 -23.83 3.57 19.30
CA SER A 423 -24.04 2.26 19.93
C SER A 423 -24.36 1.23 18.84
N GLY A 424 -23.44 0.27 18.61
CA GLY A 424 -23.65 -0.82 17.64
C GLY A 424 -22.32 -1.42 17.17
N ASP A 425 -22.40 -2.55 16.45
CA ASP A 425 -21.24 -3.25 15.90
C ASP A 425 -20.86 -2.76 14.49
N GLU A 426 -21.61 -1.80 13.96
CA GLU A 426 -21.35 -1.15 12.67
C GLU A 426 -20.71 0.21 12.87
N VAL A 427 -19.59 0.46 12.17
CA VAL A 427 -18.83 1.70 12.26
C VAL A 427 -18.69 2.34 10.88
N ILE A 428 -19.19 3.57 10.73
CA ILE A 428 -18.99 4.39 9.55
C ILE A 428 -17.98 5.48 9.88
N LEU A 429 -16.86 5.47 9.17
CA LEU A 429 -15.79 6.47 9.30
C LEU A 429 -16.13 7.69 8.44
N GLU A 430 -16.44 8.79 9.07
CA GLU A 430 -16.69 10.08 8.44
C GLU A 430 -15.43 10.96 8.51
N ALA A 431 -15.32 11.97 7.65
CA ALA A 431 -14.19 12.89 7.62
C ALA A 431 -13.87 13.52 8.99
N GLN A 432 -14.88 13.79 9.81
CA GLN A 432 -14.74 14.36 11.15
C GLN A 432 -14.02 13.44 12.15
N HIS A 433 -13.94 12.13 11.91
CA HIS A 433 -13.24 11.19 12.77
C HIS A 433 -11.71 11.20 12.52
N PHE A 434 -11.28 11.83 11.43
CA PHE A 434 -9.86 11.98 11.07
C PHE A 434 -9.37 13.37 11.50
N ALA A 435 -8.66 13.46 12.62
CA ALA A 435 -7.96 14.68 12.99
C ALA A 435 -6.54 14.58 12.41
N PHE A 436 -6.40 14.87 11.13
CA PHE A 436 -5.08 15.20 10.61
C PHE A 436 -4.72 16.58 11.19
N SER A 437 -3.56 16.67 11.87
CA SER A 437 -3.01 17.98 12.19
C SER A 437 -2.87 18.72 10.86
N GLU A 438 -3.48 19.88 10.75
CA GLU A 438 -3.17 20.80 9.67
C GLU A 438 -1.66 21.10 9.80
N VAL A 439 -0.83 20.28 9.16
CA VAL A 439 0.42 20.77 8.65
C VAL A 439 -0.03 21.78 7.59
N THR A 440 -0.19 23.00 8.00
CA THR A 440 -0.21 24.12 7.08
C THR A 440 1.08 24.00 6.26
N LEU A 441 0.99 23.26 5.15
CA LEU A 441 1.81 23.61 4.02
C LEU A 441 1.59 25.12 3.90
N PRO A 442 2.62 25.94 3.69
CA PRO A 442 2.41 27.27 3.23
C PRO A 442 1.69 27.10 1.88
N THR A 443 0.40 26.94 1.93
CA THR A 443 -0.48 27.25 0.85
C THR A 443 -0.10 28.71 0.59
N ALA A 444 0.58 28.94 -0.53
CA ALA A 444 0.46 30.24 -1.15
C ALA A 444 -1.05 30.51 -1.08
N GLU A 445 -1.44 31.36 -0.16
CA GLU A 445 -2.80 31.82 -0.02
C GLU A 445 -3.18 32.34 -1.40
N VAL A 446 -3.86 31.47 -2.16
CA VAL A 446 -4.75 32.00 -3.17
C VAL A 446 -5.82 32.65 -2.32
N PRO A 447 -5.88 33.97 -2.24
CA PRO A 447 -6.90 34.64 -1.45
C PRO A 447 -8.23 34.13 -2.02
N MET A 448 -8.94 33.32 -1.25
CA MET A 448 -10.36 33.08 -1.49
C MET A 448 -11.00 34.45 -1.34
N VAL A 449 -11.20 35.11 -2.48
CA VAL A 449 -12.03 36.27 -2.55
C VAL A 449 -13.40 35.82 -2.04
N PRO A 450 -13.89 36.34 -0.91
CA PRO A 450 -15.24 36.02 -0.48
C PRO A 450 -16.15 36.36 -1.64
N VAL A 451 -17.04 35.43 -2.01
CA VAL A 451 -18.09 35.69 -3.01
C VAL A 451 -19.06 36.69 -2.37
N VAL A 452 -18.62 37.92 -2.25
CA VAL A 452 -19.50 39.05 -2.03
C VAL A 452 -20.24 39.24 -3.36
N LYS A 453 -21.54 39.41 -3.31
CA LYS A 453 -22.37 39.76 -4.49
C LYS A 453 -21.91 41.11 -5.03
N GLN A 454 -20.77 41.13 -5.72
CA GLN A 454 -20.26 42.26 -6.47
C GLN A 454 -20.61 42.02 -7.95
N ASN A 455 -20.98 43.06 -8.67
CA ASN A 455 -21.15 42.90 -10.10
C ASN A 455 -19.77 42.67 -10.75
N LEU A 456 -19.75 42.01 -11.91
CA LEU A 456 -18.52 41.61 -12.62
C LEU A 456 -17.54 42.77 -12.82
N ARG A 457 -18.06 43.99 -13.02
CA ARG A 457 -17.26 45.18 -13.22
C ARG A 457 -16.50 45.59 -11.95
N GLU A 458 -17.16 45.59 -10.79
CA GLU A 458 -16.55 45.92 -9.49
C GLU A 458 -15.49 44.89 -9.11
N ALA A 459 -15.77 43.60 -9.33
CA ALA A 459 -14.82 42.52 -9.09
C ALA A 459 -13.57 42.66 -9.97
N THR A 460 -13.75 43.00 -11.27
CA THR A 460 -12.64 43.19 -12.21
C THR A 460 -11.80 44.42 -11.83
N GLU A 461 -12.45 45.53 -11.46
CA GLU A 461 -11.74 46.75 -11.02
C GLU A 461 -10.97 46.53 -9.71
N ALA A 462 -11.53 45.76 -8.78
CA ALA A 462 -10.85 45.38 -7.52
C ALA A 462 -9.62 44.53 -7.80
N PHE A 463 -9.72 43.50 -8.65
CA PHE A 463 -8.62 42.66 -9.07
C PHE A 463 -7.51 43.47 -9.76
N GLN A 464 -7.86 44.32 -10.73
CA GLN A 464 -6.90 45.19 -11.43
C GLN A 464 -6.18 46.13 -10.47
N ARG A 465 -6.91 46.70 -9.50
CA ARG A 465 -6.32 47.60 -8.48
C ARG A 465 -5.30 46.88 -7.62
N GLU A 466 -5.61 45.68 -7.16
CA GLU A 466 -4.71 44.90 -6.33
C GLU A 466 -3.47 44.43 -7.11
N THR A 467 -3.63 43.96 -8.33
CA THR A 467 -2.53 43.50 -9.21
C THR A 467 -1.55 44.64 -9.50
N ILE A 468 -2.03 45.85 -9.78
CA ILE A 468 -1.18 47.02 -10.02
C ILE A 468 -0.45 47.42 -8.72
N ARG A 469 -1.12 47.39 -7.55
CA ARG A 469 -0.53 47.72 -6.27
C ARG A 469 0.60 46.76 -5.94
N GLN A 470 0.42 45.48 -6.13
CA GLN A 470 1.44 44.45 -5.89
C GLN A 470 2.65 44.64 -6.83
N ALA A 471 2.41 44.84 -8.12
CA ALA A 471 3.49 45.08 -9.07
C ALA A 471 4.31 46.35 -8.75
N LEU A 472 3.67 47.41 -8.29
CA LEU A 472 4.35 48.62 -7.82
C LEU A 472 5.15 48.40 -6.55
N ALA A 473 4.62 47.65 -5.60
CA ALA A 473 5.31 47.31 -4.37
C ALA A 473 6.58 46.47 -4.62
N GLN A 474 6.49 45.44 -5.48
CA GLN A 474 7.62 44.60 -5.87
C GLN A 474 8.71 45.35 -6.67
N ASN A 475 8.35 46.38 -7.42
CA ASN A 475 9.28 47.16 -8.22
C ASN A 475 9.63 48.54 -7.61
N HIS A 476 9.53 48.67 -6.30
CA HIS A 476 9.86 49.91 -5.57
C HIS A 476 9.19 51.18 -6.17
N HIS A 477 7.92 51.07 -6.54
CA HIS A 477 7.10 52.12 -7.19
C HIS A 477 7.61 52.59 -8.56
N ASN A 478 8.43 51.80 -9.24
CA ASN A 478 8.89 52.07 -10.59
C ASN A 478 7.84 51.64 -11.63
N TRP A 479 7.13 52.60 -12.20
CA TRP A 479 6.06 52.41 -13.19
C TRP A 479 6.51 51.70 -14.46
N ALA A 480 7.71 51.99 -14.96
CA ALA A 480 8.22 51.38 -16.18
C ALA A 480 8.59 49.90 -15.95
N ALA A 481 9.14 49.57 -14.79
CA ALA A 481 9.42 48.17 -14.40
C ALA A 481 8.13 47.38 -14.17
N SER A 482 7.15 47.98 -13.47
CA SER A 482 5.83 47.38 -13.23
C SER A 482 5.04 47.15 -14.50
N ALA A 483 5.11 48.05 -15.48
CA ALA A 483 4.47 47.90 -16.76
C ALA A 483 5.05 46.70 -17.55
N ARG A 484 6.37 46.53 -17.55
CA ARG A 484 7.03 45.36 -18.16
C ARG A 484 6.65 44.06 -17.47
N MET A 485 6.59 44.05 -16.14
CA MET A 485 6.17 42.89 -15.37
C MET A 485 4.72 42.49 -15.66
N LEU A 486 3.84 43.46 -15.89
CA LEU A 486 2.43 43.23 -16.22
C LEU A 486 2.17 43.08 -17.72
N GLU A 487 3.21 42.97 -18.55
CA GLU A 487 3.15 42.84 -20.00
C GLU A 487 2.26 43.91 -20.67
N THR A 488 2.35 45.13 -20.18
CA THR A 488 1.52 46.26 -20.69
C THR A 488 2.40 47.47 -21.00
N ASP A 489 1.88 48.38 -21.85
CA ASP A 489 2.54 49.63 -22.11
C ASP A 489 2.42 50.59 -20.92
N VAL A 490 3.49 51.33 -20.65
CA VAL A 490 3.56 52.31 -19.53
C VAL A 490 2.43 53.33 -19.55
N ALA A 491 2.09 53.84 -20.73
CA ALA A 491 1.00 54.81 -20.89
C ALA A 491 -0.37 54.18 -20.61
N ASN A 492 -0.56 52.91 -21.00
CA ASN A 492 -1.77 52.17 -20.71
C ASN A 492 -1.90 51.88 -19.20
N LEU A 493 -0.81 51.47 -18.55
CA LEU A 493 -0.79 51.26 -17.09
C LEU A 493 -1.13 52.56 -16.34
N HIS A 494 -0.58 53.69 -16.74
CA HIS A 494 -0.90 55.00 -16.13
C HIS A 494 -2.36 55.38 -16.28
N ARG A 495 -2.96 55.22 -17.50
CA ARG A 495 -4.38 55.49 -17.77
C ARG A 495 -5.27 54.56 -16.90
N LEU A 496 -4.91 53.30 -16.80
CA LEU A 496 -5.65 52.34 -15.99
C LEU A 496 -5.56 52.68 -14.49
N ALA A 497 -4.38 52.98 -13.99
CA ALA A 497 -4.15 53.35 -12.60
C ALA A 497 -4.91 54.64 -12.22
N LYS A 498 -4.96 55.64 -13.12
CA LYS A 498 -5.75 56.86 -12.92
C LYS A 498 -7.25 56.56 -12.85
N ARG A 499 -7.77 55.73 -13.76
CA ARG A 499 -9.17 55.29 -13.74
C ARG A 499 -9.54 54.55 -12.46
N LEU A 500 -8.61 53.77 -11.90
CA LEU A 500 -8.80 52.97 -10.68
C LEU A 500 -8.49 53.71 -9.37
N GLY A 501 -8.11 55.03 -9.44
CA GLY A 501 -7.80 55.84 -8.25
C GLY A 501 -6.51 55.49 -7.55
N LEU A 502 -5.54 54.89 -8.25
CA LEU A 502 -4.21 54.54 -7.71
C LEU A 502 -3.16 55.62 -8.00
N LYS A 503 -3.51 56.60 -8.83
CA LYS A 503 -2.68 57.73 -9.21
C LYS A 503 -3.57 58.96 -9.51
N ASP A 504 -3.15 60.13 -9.03
CA ASP A 504 -3.81 61.41 -9.33
C ASP A 504 -3.61 61.86 -10.78
#